data_ada416dbd5a41233ed5967d43b0fca16
#
_entry.id   ada416dbd5a41233ed5967d43b0fca16
#
_cell.length_a   1.000
_cell.length_b   1.000
_cell.length_c   1.000
_cell.angle_alpha   90.00
_cell.angle_beta   90.00
_cell.angle_gamma   90.00
#
_symmetry.space_group_name_H-M   'P 1'
#
loop_
_entity.id
_entity.type
_entity.pdbx_description
1 polymer ?
#
loop_
_entity_poly.entity_id
_entity_poly.type
_entity_poly.pdbx_seq_one_letter_code
_entity_poly.pdbx_strand_id
1 'polypeptide(L)'
;MLELKDICKTFNPNTINAKVALNHLNLTLNDGDFVTVIGGNGAGKSTMLNAIAGVFQVDSGTITIDGQDVTKLPEHKRAAFLGRVFQDPMMGTAPNMQIEENLALAARRGQPRGLKWGITALERADYRELLKTLDLGLEDRLTAKVGLLSGGQRQALTLLMASLKQPKLLLLDEHTAALDPKTADKVLALSDQIVQENNLTTLMITHNMKDAIAHGNRLIMMDAGRVVVDISGEDKKKLTVPDLLALFSRASGSDEANDKMLLS
;
A
#
# COMPACT_ATOMS: atom_id res chain seq x y z
N MET A 1 12.59 8.16 0.79
CA MET A 1 13.24 7.00 1.43
C MET A 1 12.51 6.60 2.72
N LEU A 2 12.26 5.29 2.94
CA LEU A 2 11.71 4.74 4.19
C LEU A 2 12.81 3.98 4.92
N GLU A 3 12.90 4.14 6.24
CA GLU A 3 13.80 3.33 7.07
C GLU A 3 13.06 2.85 8.33
N LEU A 4 13.05 1.53 8.55
CA LEU A 4 12.58 0.86 9.75
C LEU A 4 13.79 0.27 10.46
N LYS A 5 14.03 0.68 11.72
CA LYS A 5 15.15 0.19 12.54
C LYS A 5 14.62 -0.45 13.81
N ASP A 6 14.91 -1.73 13.95
CA ASP A 6 14.65 -2.53 15.15
C ASP A 6 13.21 -2.44 15.65
N ILE A 7 12.24 -2.50 14.73
CA ILE A 7 10.83 -2.34 15.04
C ILE A 7 10.28 -3.57 15.75
N CYS A 8 9.74 -3.37 16.95
CA CYS A 8 9.01 -4.38 17.70
C CYS A 8 7.56 -3.96 17.95
N LYS A 9 6.64 -4.93 17.84
CA LYS A 9 5.23 -4.76 18.21
C LYS A 9 4.64 -6.04 18.76
N THR A 10 4.11 -5.97 19.99
CA THR A 10 3.37 -7.04 20.63
C THR A 10 1.96 -6.56 20.92
N PHE A 11 0.96 -7.30 20.44
CA PHE A 11 -0.43 -7.06 20.81
C PHE A 11 -0.80 -7.84 22.06
N ASN A 12 -1.65 -7.26 22.91
CA ASN A 12 -2.13 -7.83 24.17
C ASN A 12 -0.99 -8.35 25.08
N PRO A 13 0.06 -7.55 25.35
CA PRO A 13 1.17 -7.98 26.18
C PRO A 13 0.65 -8.40 27.58
N ASN A 14 1.33 -9.34 28.22
CA ASN A 14 1.00 -9.88 29.54
C ASN A 14 -0.37 -10.60 29.63
N THR A 15 -0.94 -11.03 28.52
CA THR A 15 -2.15 -11.86 28.48
C THR A 15 -1.88 -13.18 27.80
N ILE A 16 -2.81 -14.15 27.95
CA ILE A 16 -2.76 -15.43 27.25
C ILE A 16 -2.87 -15.28 25.71
N ASN A 17 -3.34 -14.10 25.24
CA ASN A 17 -3.47 -13.75 23.83
C ASN A 17 -2.33 -12.85 23.34
N ALA A 18 -1.21 -12.79 24.08
CA ALA A 18 -0.04 -12.01 23.66
C ALA A 18 0.49 -12.54 22.33
N LYS A 19 0.63 -11.64 21.34
CA LYS A 19 1.13 -11.97 20.01
C LYS A 19 2.21 -10.99 19.58
N VAL A 20 3.43 -11.48 19.41
CA VAL A 20 4.52 -10.72 18.80
C VAL A 20 4.21 -10.65 17.31
N ALA A 21 3.93 -9.46 16.81
CA ALA A 21 3.53 -9.22 15.42
C ALA A 21 4.68 -8.65 14.56
N LEU A 22 5.57 -7.86 15.18
CA LEU A 22 6.84 -7.42 14.58
C LEU A 22 7.95 -7.73 15.58
N ASN A 23 9.05 -8.28 15.10
CA ASN A 23 10.11 -8.83 15.90
C ASN A 23 11.48 -8.39 15.36
N HIS A 24 12.01 -7.28 15.88
CA HIS A 24 13.27 -6.67 15.44
C HIS A 24 13.31 -6.45 13.91
N LEU A 25 12.19 -5.95 13.36
CA LEU A 25 12.05 -5.72 11.93
C LEU A 25 12.95 -4.57 11.48
N ASN A 26 13.80 -4.87 10.50
CA ASN A 26 14.64 -3.90 9.82
C ASN A 26 14.29 -3.92 8.32
N LEU A 27 14.06 -2.74 7.73
CA LEU A 27 13.77 -2.58 6.31
C LEU A 27 14.12 -1.18 5.86
N THR A 28 14.80 -1.08 4.72
CA THR A 28 15.09 0.21 4.08
C THR A 28 14.59 0.17 2.65
N LEU A 29 13.83 1.19 2.24
CA LEU A 29 13.45 1.46 0.85
C LEU A 29 14.18 2.74 0.41
N ASN A 30 14.85 2.68 -0.74
CA ASN A 30 15.41 3.86 -1.38
C ASN A 30 14.32 4.62 -2.15
N ASP A 31 14.63 5.86 -2.54
CA ASP A 31 13.71 6.63 -3.38
C ASP A 31 13.53 5.93 -4.73
N GLY A 32 12.28 5.80 -5.16
CA GLY A 32 11.91 5.10 -6.38
C GLY A 32 11.86 3.56 -6.28
N ASP A 33 12.16 2.97 -5.13
CA ASP A 33 11.96 1.53 -4.93
C ASP A 33 10.46 1.19 -4.99
N PHE A 34 10.12 0.20 -5.81
CA PHE A 34 8.82 -0.44 -5.79
C PHE A 34 8.99 -1.86 -5.24
N VAL A 35 8.69 -2.03 -3.95
CA VAL A 35 8.88 -3.27 -3.21
C VAL A 35 7.58 -4.03 -3.06
N THR A 36 7.57 -5.28 -3.51
CA THR A 36 6.48 -6.22 -3.24
C THR A 36 6.76 -7.02 -1.98
N VAL A 37 5.73 -7.21 -1.15
CA VAL A 37 5.80 -7.89 0.14
C VAL A 37 4.87 -9.09 0.14
N ILE A 38 5.42 -10.28 0.36
CA ILE A 38 4.67 -11.52 0.51
C ILE A 38 4.99 -12.19 1.85
N GLY A 39 4.22 -13.20 2.21
CA GLY A 39 4.38 -13.97 3.45
C GLY A 39 3.05 -14.57 3.88
N GLY A 40 3.08 -15.59 4.71
CA GLY A 40 1.90 -16.28 5.22
C GLY A 40 0.98 -15.40 6.08
N ASN A 41 -0.20 -15.92 6.38
CA ASN A 41 -1.13 -15.29 7.30
C ASN A 41 -0.49 -15.17 8.70
N GLY A 42 -0.49 -13.94 9.25
CA GLY A 42 0.15 -13.66 10.53
C GLY A 42 1.65 -13.37 10.46
N ALA A 43 2.27 -13.34 9.28
CA ALA A 43 3.69 -13.00 9.09
C ALA A 43 4.06 -11.56 9.50
N GLY A 44 3.07 -10.68 9.74
CA GLY A 44 3.29 -9.30 10.17
C GLY A 44 3.16 -8.25 9.07
N LYS A 45 2.82 -8.62 7.83
CA LYS A 45 2.73 -7.71 6.66
C LYS A 45 1.85 -6.48 6.93
N SER A 46 0.56 -6.70 7.22
CA SER A 46 -0.39 -5.59 7.50
C SER A 46 -0.03 -4.86 8.79
N THR A 47 0.59 -5.55 9.77
CA THR A 47 1.09 -4.90 10.99
C THR A 47 2.23 -3.93 10.66
N MET A 48 3.18 -4.33 9.81
CA MET A 48 4.25 -3.46 9.33
C MET A 48 3.68 -2.23 8.62
N LEU A 49 2.75 -2.43 7.68
CA LEU A 49 2.12 -1.34 6.92
C LEU A 49 1.35 -0.38 7.84
N ASN A 50 0.60 -0.90 8.81
CA ASN A 50 -0.10 -0.10 9.81
C ASN A 50 0.85 0.64 10.76
N ALA A 51 2.00 0.04 11.13
CA ALA A 51 3.04 0.71 11.90
C ALA A 51 3.64 1.89 11.12
N ILE A 52 3.93 1.72 9.83
CA ILE A 52 4.40 2.80 8.94
C ILE A 52 3.34 3.90 8.83
N ALA A 53 2.07 3.53 8.64
CA ALA A 53 0.97 4.48 8.53
C ALA A 53 0.67 5.23 9.85
N GLY A 54 1.09 4.69 11.00
CA GLY A 54 0.85 5.32 12.32
C GLY A 54 -0.52 5.02 12.90
N VAL A 55 -1.16 3.92 12.48
CA VAL A 55 -2.44 3.44 13.03
C VAL A 55 -2.29 3.10 14.53
N PHE A 56 -1.12 2.63 14.91
CA PHE A 56 -0.71 2.41 16.30
C PHE A 56 0.78 2.74 16.47
N GLN A 57 1.21 2.90 17.71
CA GLN A 57 2.62 3.10 18.03
C GLN A 57 3.34 1.75 18.18
N VAL A 58 4.57 1.69 17.68
CA VAL A 58 5.47 0.55 17.90
C VAL A 58 5.96 0.54 19.37
N ASP A 59 6.34 -0.63 19.87
CA ASP A 59 6.80 -0.79 21.25
C ASP A 59 8.27 -0.36 21.39
N SER A 60 9.08 -0.59 20.33
CA SER A 60 10.47 -0.12 20.22
C SER A 60 10.86 0.09 18.76
N GLY A 61 12.01 0.71 18.54
CA GLY A 61 12.58 1.00 17.22
C GLY A 61 12.21 2.38 16.70
N THR A 62 12.65 2.66 15.46
CA THR A 62 12.50 3.98 14.82
C THR A 62 11.97 3.83 13.40
N ILE A 63 11.00 4.66 13.03
CA ILE A 63 10.44 4.77 11.68
C ILE A 63 10.78 6.15 11.13
N THR A 64 11.54 6.17 10.00
CA THR A 64 11.94 7.41 9.34
C THR A 64 11.38 7.43 7.92
N ILE A 65 10.76 8.54 7.50
CA ILE A 65 10.26 8.75 6.14
C ILE A 65 10.87 10.06 5.62
N ASP A 66 11.57 9.98 4.49
CA ASP A 66 12.23 11.11 3.85
C ASP A 66 13.16 11.88 4.84
N GLY A 67 13.91 11.13 5.66
CA GLY A 67 14.82 11.67 6.67
C GLY A 67 14.15 12.19 7.95
N GLN A 68 12.81 12.20 8.02
CA GLN A 68 12.08 12.65 9.21
C GLN A 68 11.68 11.46 10.07
N ASP A 69 11.99 11.52 11.37
CA ASP A 69 11.47 10.58 12.36
C ASP A 69 9.96 10.78 12.55
N VAL A 70 9.19 9.78 12.15
CA VAL A 70 7.74 9.76 12.27
C VAL A 70 7.24 8.81 13.35
N THR A 71 8.13 8.16 14.11
CA THR A 71 7.83 7.08 15.05
C THR A 71 6.66 7.40 15.99
N LYS A 72 6.64 8.62 16.53
CA LYS A 72 5.62 9.09 17.47
C LYS A 72 4.53 9.96 16.82
N LEU A 73 4.60 10.20 15.50
CA LEU A 73 3.59 11.01 14.83
C LEU A 73 2.30 10.19 14.66
N PRO A 74 1.13 10.76 14.98
CA PRO A 74 -0.15 10.10 14.73
C PRO A 74 -0.46 10.02 13.24
N GLU A 75 -1.34 9.09 12.85
CA GLU A 75 -1.71 8.78 11.47
C GLU A 75 -2.02 10.03 10.62
N HIS A 76 -2.85 10.95 11.13
CA HIS A 76 -3.24 12.17 10.42
C HIS A 76 -2.08 13.11 10.08
N LYS A 77 -0.99 13.08 10.86
CA LYS A 77 0.23 13.85 10.56
C LYS A 77 1.10 13.11 9.54
N ARG A 78 1.17 11.78 9.63
CA ARG A 78 1.89 10.96 8.62
C ARG A 78 1.20 10.98 7.26
N ALA A 79 -0.11 11.22 7.20
CA ALA A 79 -0.85 11.37 5.96
C ALA A 79 -0.30 12.46 5.02
N ALA A 80 0.51 13.41 5.53
CA ALA A 80 1.20 14.39 4.70
C ALA A 80 2.30 13.75 3.82
N PHE A 81 2.88 12.62 4.25
CA PHE A 81 3.97 11.91 3.57
C PHE A 81 3.49 10.70 2.80
N LEU A 82 2.33 10.14 3.19
CA LEU A 82 1.85 8.84 2.74
C LEU A 82 0.67 8.95 1.78
N GLY A 83 0.68 8.12 0.73
CA GLY A 83 -0.51 7.66 0.04
C GLY A 83 -0.84 6.25 0.53
N ARG A 84 -2.11 5.93 0.74
CA ARG A 84 -2.53 4.58 1.13
C ARG A 84 -3.74 4.12 0.34
N VAL A 85 -3.65 2.91 -0.19
CA VAL A 85 -4.76 2.18 -0.81
C VAL A 85 -5.02 0.94 0.02
N PHE A 86 -6.28 0.73 0.40
CA PHE A 86 -6.72 -0.34 1.28
C PHE A 86 -7.20 -1.55 0.47
N GLN A 87 -7.24 -2.70 1.10
CA GLN A 87 -7.82 -3.93 0.55
C GLN A 87 -9.31 -3.75 0.22
N ASP A 88 -10.07 -3.14 1.13
CA ASP A 88 -11.46 -2.76 0.88
C ASP A 88 -11.52 -1.37 0.22
N PRO A 89 -11.98 -1.29 -1.04
CA PRO A 89 -12.09 -0.02 -1.77
C PRO A 89 -13.01 1.01 -1.07
N MET A 90 -13.87 0.57 -0.16
CA MET A 90 -14.77 1.46 0.60
C MET A 90 -14.01 2.29 1.63
N MET A 91 -12.92 1.77 2.18
CA MET A 91 -12.17 2.46 3.24
C MET A 91 -11.39 3.69 2.75
N GLY A 92 -11.04 3.73 1.47
CA GLY A 92 -10.29 4.86 0.87
C GLY A 92 -11.16 6.01 0.38
N THR A 93 -12.49 5.90 0.46
CA THR A 93 -13.43 6.87 -0.15
C THR A 93 -14.58 7.23 0.78
N ALA A 94 -15.21 8.39 0.51
CA ALA A 94 -16.48 8.78 1.10
C ALA A 94 -17.64 8.39 0.14
N PRO A 95 -18.31 7.24 0.33
CA PRO A 95 -19.22 6.66 -0.68
C PRO A 95 -20.45 7.52 -0.97
N ASN A 96 -20.90 8.32 -0.01
CA ASN A 96 -22.05 9.22 -0.16
C ASN A 96 -21.69 10.55 -0.83
N MET A 97 -20.43 10.86 -1.00
CA MET A 97 -19.92 12.04 -1.67
C MET A 97 -19.70 11.77 -3.17
N GLN A 98 -19.68 12.85 -3.95
CA GLN A 98 -19.40 12.81 -5.39
C GLN A 98 -17.92 12.48 -5.67
N ILE A 99 -17.61 12.04 -6.89
CA ILE A 99 -16.24 11.77 -7.34
C ILE A 99 -15.38 13.03 -7.17
N GLU A 100 -15.84 14.19 -7.67
CA GLU A 100 -15.12 15.46 -7.55
C GLU A 100 -14.91 15.90 -6.11
N GLU A 101 -15.83 15.60 -5.20
CA GLU A 101 -15.67 15.90 -3.77
C GLU A 101 -14.61 15.03 -3.11
N ASN A 102 -14.56 13.72 -3.45
CA ASN A 102 -13.52 12.82 -2.99
C ASN A 102 -12.14 13.26 -3.49
N LEU A 103 -12.02 13.63 -4.77
CA LEU A 103 -10.78 14.16 -5.35
C LEU A 103 -10.36 15.47 -4.67
N ALA A 104 -11.31 16.37 -4.39
CA ALA A 104 -11.04 17.63 -3.70
C ALA A 104 -10.52 17.40 -2.27
N LEU A 105 -11.03 16.39 -1.55
CA LEU A 105 -10.52 16.02 -0.22
C LEU A 105 -9.08 15.49 -0.32
N ALA A 106 -8.81 14.61 -1.28
CA ALA A 106 -7.48 14.07 -1.52
C ALA A 106 -6.47 15.16 -1.93
N ALA A 107 -6.86 16.07 -2.83
CA ALA A 107 -6.03 17.18 -3.29
C ALA A 107 -5.67 18.16 -2.16
N ARG A 108 -6.48 18.25 -1.12
CA ARG A 108 -6.26 19.13 0.04
C ARG A 108 -5.60 18.43 1.23
N ARG A 109 -5.18 17.18 1.07
CA ARG A 109 -4.49 16.43 2.13
C ARG A 109 -3.23 17.16 2.59
N GLY A 110 -3.04 17.30 3.91
CA GLY A 110 -1.89 17.98 4.50
C GLY A 110 -1.89 19.52 4.38
N GLN A 111 -2.95 20.11 3.81
CA GLN A 111 -3.04 21.59 3.70
C GLN A 111 -3.94 22.19 4.79
N PRO A 112 -3.64 23.42 5.26
CA PRO A 112 -4.53 24.13 6.16
C PRO A 112 -5.87 24.43 5.46
N ARG A 113 -6.94 24.23 6.19
CA ARG A 113 -8.31 24.47 5.69
C ARG A 113 -8.70 25.93 5.97
N GLY A 114 -9.11 26.64 4.91
CA GLY A 114 -9.66 27.98 4.99
C GLY A 114 -11.13 28.03 4.52
N LEU A 115 -11.75 29.19 4.60
CA LEU A 115 -13.11 29.48 4.08
C LEU A 115 -13.02 29.75 2.57
N LYS A 116 -12.69 28.74 1.77
CA LYS A 116 -12.67 28.82 0.30
C LYS A 116 -13.87 28.04 -0.26
N TRP A 117 -14.31 28.39 -1.48
CA TRP A 117 -15.30 27.62 -2.23
C TRP A 117 -14.85 26.16 -2.35
N GLY A 118 -15.81 25.25 -2.27
CA GLY A 118 -15.52 23.80 -2.21
C GLY A 118 -14.76 23.28 -3.42
N ILE A 119 -15.26 23.50 -4.64
CA ILE A 119 -14.63 23.07 -5.89
C ILE A 119 -14.83 24.17 -6.92
N THR A 120 -13.75 24.64 -7.52
CA THR A 120 -13.77 25.64 -8.59
C THR A 120 -13.97 24.98 -9.97
N ALA A 121 -14.34 25.78 -10.97
CA ALA A 121 -14.45 25.31 -12.36
C ALA A 121 -13.11 24.80 -12.90
N LEU A 122 -11.99 25.42 -12.50
CA LEU A 122 -10.65 25.00 -12.87
C LEU A 122 -10.31 23.63 -12.26
N GLU A 123 -10.50 23.46 -10.95
CA GLU A 123 -10.28 22.17 -10.28
C GLU A 123 -11.12 21.05 -10.91
N ARG A 124 -12.37 21.34 -11.30
CA ARG A 124 -13.24 20.36 -11.97
C ARG A 124 -12.70 19.97 -13.36
N ALA A 125 -12.11 20.90 -14.11
CA ALA A 125 -11.44 20.62 -15.37
C ALA A 125 -10.21 19.74 -15.15
N ASP A 126 -9.36 20.07 -14.15
CA ASP A 126 -8.19 19.28 -13.80
C ASP A 126 -8.57 17.86 -13.37
N TYR A 127 -9.62 17.70 -12.55
CA TYR A 127 -10.10 16.38 -12.12
C TYR A 127 -10.61 15.55 -13.30
N ARG A 128 -11.25 16.18 -14.31
CA ARG A 128 -11.67 15.48 -15.51
C ARG A 128 -10.49 14.94 -16.30
N GLU A 129 -9.44 15.73 -16.49
CA GLU A 129 -8.22 15.27 -17.16
C GLU A 129 -7.53 14.14 -16.39
N LEU A 130 -7.43 14.24 -15.08
CA LEU A 130 -6.90 13.18 -14.24
C LEU A 130 -7.70 11.88 -14.33
N LEU A 131 -9.03 11.96 -14.36
CA LEU A 131 -9.89 10.77 -14.47
C LEU A 131 -9.79 10.09 -15.84
N LYS A 132 -9.51 10.84 -16.93
CA LYS A 132 -9.27 10.27 -18.26
C LYS A 132 -8.09 9.29 -18.27
N THR A 133 -7.06 9.54 -17.45
CA THR A 133 -5.88 8.65 -17.36
C THR A 133 -6.24 7.25 -16.87
N LEU A 134 -7.39 7.09 -16.18
CA LEU A 134 -7.86 5.80 -15.70
C LEU A 134 -8.51 4.93 -16.77
N ASP A 135 -8.96 5.52 -17.88
CA ASP A 135 -9.70 4.85 -18.98
C ASP A 135 -10.90 4.03 -18.49
N LEU A 136 -11.70 4.62 -17.59
CA LEU A 136 -12.85 3.97 -16.94
C LEU A 136 -14.18 4.73 -17.12
N GLY A 137 -14.20 5.80 -17.93
CA GLY A 137 -15.38 6.65 -18.18
C GLY A 137 -15.82 7.45 -16.95
N LEU A 138 -14.92 7.71 -16.00
CA LEU A 138 -15.21 8.46 -14.78
C LEU A 138 -15.17 9.97 -15.00
N GLU A 139 -14.49 10.44 -16.03
CA GLU A 139 -14.37 11.84 -16.43
C GLU A 139 -15.72 12.50 -16.77
N ASP A 140 -16.70 11.71 -17.23
CA ASP A 140 -18.05 12.17 -17.54
C ASP A 140 -19.02 12.04 -16.34
N ARG A 141 -18.54 11.48 -15.23
CA ARG A 141 -19.34 11.15 -14.04
C ARG A 141 -18.92 11.86 -12.77
N LEU A 142 -18.28 13.03 -12.85
CA LEU A 142 -17.73 13.79 -11.72
C LEU A 142 -18.73 13.99 -10.58
N THR A 143 -20.00 14.21 -10.89
CA THR A 143 -21.08 14.43 -9.90
C THR A 143 -21.77 13.14 -9.42
N ALA A 144 -21.36 11.97 -9.95
CA ALA A 144 -21.88 10.70 -9.46
C ALA A 144 -21.31 10.38 -8.07
N LYS A 145 -22.14 9.77 -7.21
CA LYS A 145 -21.68 9.29 -5.89
C LYS A 145 -20.71 8.12 -6.05
N VAL A 146 -19.62 8.14 -5.30
CA VAL A 146 -18.60 7.09 -5.34
C VAL A 146 -19.16 5.72 -4.95
N GLY A 147 -20.18 5.68 -4.09
CA GLY A 147 -20.88 4.45 -3.74
C GLY A 147 -21.54 3.70 -4.91
N LEU A 148 -21.80 4.38 -6.04
CA LEU A 148 -22.37 3.80 -7.26
C LEU A 148 -21.31 3.22 -8.22
N LEU A 149 -20.03 3.35 -7.92
CA LEU A 149 -18.95 2.82 -8.74
C LEU A 149 -18.79 1.31 -8.52
N SER A 150 -18.34 0.59 -9.56
CA SER A 150 -17.90 -0.79 -9.40
C SER A 150 -16.66 -0.87 -8.48
N GLY A 151 -16.37 -2.06 -7.97
CA GLY A 151 -15.18 -2.28 -7.12
C GLY A 151 -13.90 -1.79 -7.80
N GLY A 152 -13.66 -2.17 -9.05
CA GLY A 152 -12.49 -1.75 -9.82
C GLY A 152 -12.43 -0.25 -10.10
N GLN A 153 -13.56 0.37 -10.48
CA GLN A 153 -13.62 1.82 -10.67
C GLN A 153 -13.29 2.58 -9.37
N ARG A 154 -13.80 2.10 -8.24
CA ARG A 154 -13.52 2.69 -6.94
C ARG A 154 -12.07 2.50 -6.53
N GLN A 155 -11.51 1.32 -6.79
CA GLN A 155 -10.10 1.04 -6.48
C GLN A 155 -9.16 1.91 -7.33
N ALA A 156 -9.42 2.06 -8.63
CA ALA A 156 -8.67 2.95 -9.50
C ALA A 156 -8.77 4.43 -9.04
N LEU A 157 -9.98 4.87 -8.63
CA LEU A 157 -10.18 6.20 -8.05
C LEU A 157 -9.37 6.37 -6.76
N THR A 158 -9.38 5.37 -5.87
CA THR A 158 -8.62 5.40 -4.61
C THR A 158 -7.12 5.49 -4.87
N LEU A 159 -6.62 4.74 -5.84
CA LEU A 159 -5.22 4.78 -6.26
C LEU A 159 -4.82 6.16 -6.80
N LEU A 160 -5.64 6.74 -7.68
CA LEU A 160 -5.45 8.11 -8.17
C LEU A 160 -5.44 9.11 -7.00
N MET A 161 -6.40 9.03 -6.08
CA MET A 161 -6.47 9.90 -4.91
C MET A 161 -5.24 9.77 -3.99
N ALA A 162 -4.73 8.55 -3.82
CA ALA A 162 -3.55 8.30 -3.00
C ALA A 162 -2.28 8.91 -3.60
N SER A 163 -2.15 8.91 -4.94
CA SER A 163 -0.98 9.42 -5.68
C SER A 163 -1.04 10.93 -5.99
N LEU A 164 -2.21 11.56 -5.93
CA LEU A 164 -2.49 12.93 -6.38
C LEU A 164 -1.54 14.00 -5.82
N LYS A 165 -1.04 13.82 -4.61
CA LYS A 165 -0.10 14.73 -3.92
C LYS A 165 1.35 14.27 -3.97
N GLN A 166 1.66 13.33 -4.88
CA GLN A 166 3.01 12.74 -4.98
C GLN A 166 3.59 12.41 -3.60
N PRO A 167 2.98 11.43 -2.89
CA PRO A 167 3.42 11.08 -1.55
C PRO A 167 4.89 10.62 -1.56
N LYS A 168 5.59 10.79 -0.46
CA LYS A 168 6.94 10.26 -0.28
C LYS A 168 6.97 8.74 -0.24
N LEU A 169 5.85 8.11 0.15
CA LEU A 169 5.69 6.68 0.18
C LEU A 169 4.23 6.31 -0.14
N LEU A 170 4.05 5.43 -1.11
CA LEU A 170 2.75 4.84 -1.45
C LEU A 170 2.65 3.45 -0.83
N LEU A 171 1.58 3.22 -0.06
CA LEU A 171 1.27 1.95 0.58
C LEU A 171 0.08 1.30 -0.11
N LEU A 172 0.27 0.12 -0.68
CA LEU A 172 -0.74 -0.68 -1.36
C LEU A 172 -0.98 -1.97 -0.56
N ASP A 173 -2.14 -2.08 0.08
CA ASP A 173 -2.48 -3.17 0.99
C ASP A 173 -3.46 -4.14 0.30
N GLU A 174 -2.95 -5.19 -0.35
CA GLU A 174 -3.74 -6.22 -1.06
C GLU A 174 -4.85 -5.62 -1.93
N HIS A 175 -4.56 -4.50 -2.58
CA HIS A 175 -5.54 -3.60 -3.19
C HIS A 175 -6.30 -4.18 -4.40
N THR A 176 -5.97 -5.40 -4.83
CA THR A 176 -6.65 -6.13 -5.91
C THR A 176 -7.38 -7.38 -5.45
N ALA A 177 -7.22 -7.79 -4.17
CA ALA A 177 -7.73 -9.06 -3.66
C ALA A 177 -9.26 -9.19 -3.72
N ALA A 178 -10.00 -8.08 -3.62
CA ALA A 178 -11.46 -8.07 -3.66
C ALA A 178 -12.05 -7.92 -5.08
N LEU A 179 -11.20 -7.96 -6.13
CA LEU A 179 -11.60 -7.74 -7.51
C LEU A 179 -11.62 -9.05 -8.31
N ASP A 180 -12.42 -9.08 -9.37
CA ASP A 180 -12.33 -10.16 -10.35
C ASP A 180 -10.99 -10.10 -11.10
N PRO A 181 -10.46 -11.24 -11.62
CA PRO A 181 -9.11 -11.31 -12.19
C PRO A 181 -8.84 -10.29 -13.28
N LYS A 182 -9.79 -10.07 -14.20
CA LYS A 182 -9.63 -9.13 -15.32
C LYS A 182 -9.54 -7.68 -14.84
N THR A 183 -10.31 -7.35 -13.80
CA THR A 183 -10.29 -6.02 -13.19
C THR A 183 -9.03 -5.84 -12.34
N ALA A 184 -8.59 -6.88 -11.63
CA ALA A 184 -7.35 -6.89 -10.87
C ALA A 184 -6.14 -6.58 -11.76
N ASP A 185 -6.01 -7.27 -12.90
CA ASP A 185 -4.93 -7.03 -13.88
C ASP A 185 -4.90 -5.57 -14.35
N LYS A 186 -6.06 -4.96 -14.62
CA LYS A 186 -6.14 -3.55 -15.01
C LYS A 186 -5.69 -2.61 -13.91
N VAL A 187 -6.09 -2.87 -12.67
CA VAL A 187 -5.71 -2.04 -11.52
C VAL A 187 -4.22 -2.19 -11.21
N LEU A 188 -3.64 -3.38 -11.36
CA LEU A 188 -2.20 -3.60 -11.22
C LEU A 188 -1.41 -2.84 -12.30
N ALA A 189 -1.83 -2.94 -13.57
CA ALA A 189 -1.19 -2.19 -14.67
C ALA A 189 -1.27 -0.67 -14.44
N LEU A 190 -2.41 -0.17 -13.94
CA LEU A 190 -2.57 1.24 -13.57
C LEU A 190 -1.65 1.62 -12.39
N SER A 191 -1.47 0.71 -11.42
CA SER A 191 -0.56 0.93 -10.29
C SER A 191 0.88 1.08 -10.77
N ASP A 192 1.34 0.20 -11.69
CA ASP A 192 2.67 0.30 -12.29
C ASP A 192 2.84 1.62 -13.05
N GLN A 193 1.86 2.00 -13.87
CA GLN A 193 1.90 3.25 -14.63
C GLN A 193 2.04 4.46 -13.70
N ILE A 194 1.17 4.58 -12.69
CA ILE A 194 1.18 5.71 -11.74
C ILE A 194 2.51 5.77 -10.98
N VAL A 195 3.01 4.62 -10.52
CA VAL A 195 4.28 4.54 -9.78
C VAL A 195 5.44 4.98 -10.67
N GLN A 196 5.52 4.49 -11.92
CA GLN A 196 6.59 4.81 -12.86
C GLN A 196 6.54 6.28 -13.31
N GLU A 197 5.38 6.79 -13.72
CA GLU A 197 5.23 8.17 -14.20
C GLU A 197 5.58 9.21 -13.13
N ASN A 198 5.31 8.91 -11.85
CA ASN A 198 5.55 9.81 -10.74
C ASN A 198 6.80 9.46 -9.91
N ASN A 199 7.55 8.42 -10.31
CA ASN A 199 8.73 7.89 -9.59
C ASN A 199 8.46 7.69 -8.09
N LEU A 200 7.32 7.07 -7.75
CA LEU A 200 6.89 6.91 -6.36
C LEU A 200 7.61 5.75 -5.68
N THR A 201 8.15 6.01 -4.50
CA THR A 201 8.57 4.92 -3.60
C THR A 201 7.32 4.18 -3.12
N THR A 202 7.26 2.86 -3.35
CA THR A 202 6.04 2.08 -3.15
C THR A 202 6.30 0.80 -2.38
N LEU A 203 5.41 0.48 -1.43
CA LEU A 203 5.37 -0.78 -0.71
C LEU A 203 4.02 -1.45 -0.98
N MET A 204 4.02 -2.56 -1.72
CA MET A 204 2.83 -3.29 -2.11
C MET A 204 2.78 -4.66 -1.41
N ILE A 205 1.78 -4.86 -0.55
CA ILE A 205 1.47 -6.19 -0.01
C ILE A 205 0.58 -6.92 -1.02
N THR A 206 0.92 -8.16 -1.30
CA THR A 206 0.09 -9.09 -2.07
C THR A 206 0.23 -10.51 -1.52
N HIS A 207 -0.83 -11.31 -1.67
CA HIS A 207 -0.77 -12.75 -1.42
C HIS A 207 -0.54 -13.54 -2.72
N ASN A 208 -0.61 -12.90 -3.88
CA ASN A 208 -0.37 -13.53 -5.17
C ASN A 208 1.12 -13.48 -5.51
N MET A 209 1.77 -14.65 -5.53
CA MET A 209 3.20 -14.77 -5.83
C MET A 209 3.55 -14.33 -7.26
N LYS A 210 2.64 -14.54 -8.23
CA LYS A 210 2.87 -14.12 -9.62
C LYS A 210 2.92 -12.60 -9.69
N ASP A 211 1.99 -11.91 -9.02
CA ASP A 211 1.97 -10.45 -8.97
C ASP A 211 3.22 -9.92 -8.24
N ALA A 212 3.64 -10.58 -7.15
CA ALA A 212 4.83 -10.18 -6.42
C ALA A 212 6.12 -10.27 -7.27
N ILE A 213 6.21 -11.26 -8.16
CA ILE A 213 7.33 -11.41 -9.11
C ILE A 213 7.22 -10.37 -10.23
N ALA A 214 6.03 -10.20 -10.81
CA ALA A 214 5.80 -9.39 -12.01
C ALA A 214 5.96 -7.89 -11.76
N HIS A 215 5.56 -7.40 -10.57
CA HIS A 215 5.49 -5.97 -10.25
C HIS A 215 6.65 -5.52 -9.37
N GLY A 216 7.11 -4.27 -9.57
CA GLY A 216 8.18 -3.66 -8.79
C GLY A 216 9.59 -4.19 -9.10
N ASN A 217 10.59 -3.56 -8.49
CA ASN A 217 12.02 -3.87 -8.69
C ASN A 217 12.65 -4.70 -7.56
N ARG A 218 11.93 -4.90 -6.44
CA ARG A 218 12.39 -5.64 -5.26
C ARG A 218 11.24 -6.43 -4.64
N LEU A 219 11.55 -7.60 -4.12
CA LEU A 219 10.60 -8.49 -3.44
C LEU A 219 11.15 -8.85 -2.07
N ILE A 220 10.34 -8.70 -1.05
CA ILE A 220 10.64 -9.18 0.30
C ILE A 220 9.62 -10.22 0.76
N MET A 221 10.10 -11.18 1.54
CA MET A 221 9.23 -12.14 2.22
C MET A 221 9.30 -11.92 3.71
N MET A 222 8.13 -11.92 4.34
CA MET A 222 8.01 -11.81 5.79
C MET A 222 7.57 -13.13 6.41
N ASP A 223 8.17 -13.46 7.54
CA ASP A 223 7.71 -14.52 8.43
C ASP A 223 7.95 -14.14 9.89
N ALA A 224 7.02 -14.52 10.77
CA ALA A 224 7.10 -14.28 12.22
C ALA A 224 7.52 -12.85 12.61
N GLY A 225 7.04 -11.84 11.86
CA GLY A 225 7.32 -10.42 12.12
C GLY A 225 8.70 -9.94 11.67
N ARG A 226 9.40 -10.71 10.83
CA ARG A 226 10.74 -10.39 10.30
C ARG A 226 10.76 -10.43 8.78
N VAL A 227 11.71 -9.74 8.16
CA VAL A 227 12.08 -9.97 6.76
C VAL A 227 13.02 -11.18 6.73
N VAL A 228 12.63 -12.23 6.00
CA VAL A 228 13.40 -13.48 5.89
C VAL A 228 14.05 -13.66 4.52
N VAL A 229 13.51 -13.02 3.48
CA VAL A 229 14.06 -13.00 2.13
C VAL A 229 13.96 -11.57 1.59
N ASP A 230 15.00 -11.13 0.89
CA ASP A 230 15.08 -9.81 0.26
C ASP A 230 15.83 -9.95 -1.07
N ILE A 231 15.14 -9.76 -2.19
CA ILE A 231 15.65 -10.00 -3.55
C ILE A 231 15.32 -8.79 -4.42
N SER A 232 16.28 -8.31 -5.20
CA SER A 232 16.12 -7.14 -6.05
C SER A 232 16.81 -7.30 -7.41
N GLY A 233 16.50 -6.40 -8.34
CA GLY A 233 17.19 -6.28 -9.62
C GLY A 233 17.05 -7.52 -10.50
N GLU A 234 18.17 -7.96 -11.09
CA GLU A 234 18.20 -9.08 -12.04
C GLU A 234 17.86 -10.43 -11.41
N ASP A 235 18.13 -10.61 -10.12
CA ASP A 235 17.76 -11.84 -9.42
C ASP A 235 16.25 -11.95 -9.25
N LYS A 236 15.55 -10.83 -8.97
CA LYS A 236 14.09 -10.81 -8.94
C LYS A 236 13.48 -11.17 -10.30
N LYS A 237 14.02 -10.64 -11.39
CA LYS A 237 13.50 -10.89 -12.76
C LYS A 237 13.55 -12.35 -13.19
N LYS A 238 14.47 -13.13 -12.60
CA LYS A 238 14.65 -14.56 -12.91
C LYS A 238 13.81 -15.47 -12.03
N LEU A 239 13.18 -14.93 -10.98
CA LEU A 239 12.40 -15.74 -10.04
C LEU A 239 11.19 -16.38 -10.71
N THR A 240 10.95 -17.62 -10.29
CA THR A 240 9.70 -18.35 -10.55
C THR A 240 8.95 -18.60 -9.25
N VAL A 241 7.67 -18.94 -9.35
CA VAL A 241 6.88 -19.32 -8.15
C VAL A 241 7.50 -20.50 -7.39
N PRO A 242 7.98 -21.57 -8.04
CA PRO A 242 8.72 -22.63 -7.36
C PRO A 242 9.96 -22.18 -6.61
N ASP A 243 10.73 -21.22 -7.19
CA ASP A 243 11.91 -20.67 -6.51
C ASP A 243 11.53 -19.93 -5.23
N LEU A 244 10.45 -19.13 -5.27
CA LEU A 244 9.93 -18.42 -4.09
C LEU A 244 9.50 -19.39 -2.99
N LEU A 245 8.80 -20.47 -3.34
CA LEU A 245 8.40 -21.51 -2.38
C LEU A 245 9.62 -22.17 -1.74
N ALA A 246 10.64 -22.52 -2.55
CA ALA A 246 11.87 -23.12 -2.06
C ALA A 246 12.65 -22.18 -1.12
N LEU A 247 12.71 -20.88 -1.45
CA LEU A 247 13.34 -19.86 -0.60
C LEU A 247 12.60 -19.71 0.73
N PHE A 248 11.25 -19.71 0.70
CA PHE A 248 10.45 -19.59 1.90
C PHE A 248 10.65 -20.80 2.83
N SER A 249 10.58 -22.04 2.31
CA SER A 249 10.79 -23.25 3.09
C SER A 249 12.16 -23.28 3.78
N ARG A 250 13.20 -22.80 3.07
CA ARG A 250 14.56 -22.69 3.64
C ARG A 250 14.65 -21.65 4.74
N ALA A 251 14.01 -20.50 4.55
CA ALA A 251 14.09 -19.36 5.47
C ALA A 251 13.25 -19.57 6.73
N SER A 252 12.05 -20.21 6.60
CA SER A 252 11.13 -20.47 7.72
C SER A 252 11.45 -21.75 8.51
N GLY A 253 12.32 -22.62 7.97
CA GLY A 253 12.74 -23.85 8.65
C GLY A 253 11.64 -24.91 8.82
N SER A 254 10.52 -24.81 8.09
CA SER A 254 9.40 -25.76 8.19
C SER A 254 8.79 -26.06 6.82
N ASP A 255 8.51 -27.34 6.55
CA ASP A 255 7.74 -27.77 5.38
C ASP A 255 6.26 -27.33 5.45
N GLU A 256 5.72 -27.08 6.64
CA GLU A 256 4.38 -26.50 6.85
C GLU A 256 4.22 -25.08 6.33
N ALA A 257 5.32 -24.39 6.07
CA ALA A 257 5.31 -23.03 5.52
C ALA A 257 4.76 -23.00 4.08
N ASN A 258 4.94 -24.05 3.29
CA ASN A 258 4.40 -24.18 1.94
C ASN A 258 2.87 -24.19 1.94
N ASP A 259 2.25 -24.94 2.86
CA ASP A 259 0.78 -25.04 2.97
C ASP A 259 0.17 -23.70 3.40
N LYS A 260 0.81 -22.98 4.30
CA LYS A 260 0.35 -21.64 4.76
C LYS A 260 0.42 -20.57 3.66
N MET A 261 1.30 -20.70 2.69
CA MET A 261 1.41 -19.78 1.56
C MET A 261 0.50 -20.14 0.39
N LEU A 262 0.25 -21.45 0.19
CA LEU A 262 -0.63 -21.93 -0.88
C LEU A 262 -2.12 -21.75 -0.54
N LEU A 263 -2.46 -21.66 0.75
CA LEU A 263 -3.83 -21.52 1.25
C LEU A 263 -4.19 -20.06 1.59
N SER A 264 -3.31 -19.11 1.37
CA SER A 264 -3.55 -17.66 1.51
C SER A 264 -3.73 -17.01 0.15
#